data_d73ab37cbcd148921d826fbcb17b4612
#
_entry.id   d73ab37cbcd148921d826fbcb17b4612
#
_cell.length_a   1.000
_cell.length_b   1.000
_cell.length_c   1.000
_cell.angle_alpha   90.00
_cell.angle_beta   90.00
_cell.angle_gamma   90.00
#
_symmetry.space_group_name_H-M   'P 1'
#
loop_
_entity.id
_entity.type
_entity.pdbx_description
1 polymer ?
#
loop_
_entity_poly.entity_id
_entity_poly.type
_entity_poly.pdbx_seq_one_letter_code
_entity_poly.pdbx_strand_id
1 'polypeptide(L)'
;MKTVIIDNYDSFTYNLSHLVKELGAEVTVLRNDAFQLEELEKFDKIILSPGPGIPSEAGLLLEVIKRYAGKKPILGVCLGEQAIGEAFGGKLTNLSEVFHGVQTPISIKKNQLKDKGEKTDYIFNGLPDEVPVGRYHSWVVDTDGFPECLEITAVSQEGLVMALKHKEYDIHGIQFHPESV
;
A
#
# COMPACT_ATOMS: atom_id res chain seq x y z
N MET A 1 -10.87 -17.77 1.72
CA MET A 1 -9.73 -17.13 1.02
C MET A 1 -8.61 -16.92 2.01
N LYS A 2 -7.42 -17.35 1.66
CA LYS A 2 -6.24 -17.28 2.54
C LYS A 2 -5.43 -16.04 2.23
N THR A 3 -5.29 -15.15 3.21
CA THR A 3 -4.54 -13.90 3.10
C THR A 3 -3.35 -13.95 4.04
N VAL A 4 -2.18 -13.59 3.54
CA VAL A 4 -1.00 -13.39 4.36
C VAL A 4 -0.75 -11.90 4.54
N ILE A 5 -0.41 -11.50 5.76
CA ILE A 5 0.08 -10.15 6.05
C ILE A 5 1.57 -10.27 6.34
N ILE A 6 2.38 -9.57 5.56
CA ILE A 6 3.80 -9.45 5.81
C ILE A 6 3.97 -8.34 6.85
N ASP A 7 4.34 -8.73 8.06
CA ASP A 7 4.50 -7.81 9.20
C ASP A 7 5.88 -7.15 9.13
N ASN A 8 5.90 -5.85 8.93
CA ASN A 8 7.12 -5.04 8.89
C ASN A 8 7.49 -4.49 10.29
N TYR A 9 7.20 -5.27 11.34
CA TYR A 9 7.48 -4.91 12.73
C TYR A 9 6.70 -3.65 13.15
N ASP A 10 5.44 -3.59 12.73
CA ASP A 10 4.54 -2.49 13.02
C ASP A 10 3.63 -2.81 14.20
N SER A 11 3.44 -1.84 15.10
CA SER A 11 2.58 -1.99 16.26
C SER A 11 1.08 -2.12 15.90
N PHE A 12 0.68 -1.68 14.69
CA PHE A 12 -0.71 -1.71 14.23
C PHE A 12 -1.06 -2.93 13.38
N THR A 13 -0.13 -3.88 13.20
CA THR A 13 -0.37 -5.05 12.34
C THR A 13 -1.57 -5.87 12.81
N TYR A 14 -1.76 -6.00 14.13
CA TYR A 14 -2.91 -6.74 14.67
C TYR A 14 -4.24 -6.06 14.36
N ASN A 15 -4.29 -4.72 14.36
CA ASN A 15 -5.49 -3.98 13.98
C ASN A 15 -5.85 -4.26 12.52
N LEU A 16 -4.84 -4.25 11.65
CA LEU A 16 -5.02 -4.59 10.24
C LEU A 16 -5.50 -6.04 10.07
N SER A 17 -4.91 -6.98 10.80
CA SER A 17 -5.31 -8.37 10.81
C SER A 17 -6.77 -8.54 11.24
N HIS A 18 -7.20 -7.82 12.27
CA HIS A 18 -8.59 -7.86 12.72
C HIS A 18 -9.56 -7.38 11.65
N LEU A 19 -9.25 -6.27 10.99
CA LEU A 19 -10.10 -5.75 9.90
C LEU A 19 -10.28 -6.79 8.79
N VAL A 20 -9.20 -7.43 8.39
CA VAL A 20 -9.24 -8.42 7.31
C VAL A 20 -10.03 -9.66 7.73
N LYS A 21 -9.88 -10.10 8.97
CA LYS A 21 -10.67 -11.22 9.52
C LYS A 21 -12.16 -10.90 9.58
N GLU A 22 -12.53 -9.69 9.96
CA GLU A 22 -13.92 -9.24 9.98
C GLU A 22 -14.56 -9.29 8.60
N LEU A 23 -13.76 -9.15 7.54
CA LEU A 23 -14.22 -9.25 6.16
C LEU A 23 -14.35 -10.71 5.68
N GLY A 24 -14.08 -11.68 6.53
CA GLY A 24 -14.28 -13.09 6.25
C GLY A 24 -13.06 -13.85 5.73
N ALA A 25 -11.88 -13.26 5.73
CA ALA A 25 -10.67 -13.92 5.27
C ALA A 25 -9.99 -14.72 6.38
N GLU A 26 -9.29 -15.80 5.99
CA GLU A 26 -8.34 -16.47 6.87
C GLU A 26 -7.02 -15.70 6.79
N VAL A 27 -6.51 -15.24 7.93
CA VAL A 27 -5.33 -14.37 7.98
C VAL A 27 -4.18 -15.08 8.69
N THR A 28 -3.02 -15.10 8.04
CA THR A 28 -1.74 -15.50 8.64
C THR A 28 -0.81 -14.30 8.63
N VAL A 29 -0.14 -14.04 9.74
CA VAL A 29 0.82 -12.94 9.87
C VAL A 29 2.22 -13.54 9.91
N LEU A 30 3.09 -13.10 8.98
CA LEU A 30 4.49 -13.50 8.92
C LEU A 30 5.37 -12.26 8.97
N ARG A 31 6.37 -12.27 9.87
CA ARG A 31 7.34 -11.18 9.93
C ARG A 31 8.21 -11.17 8.69
N ASN A 32 8.59 -9.98 8.23
CA ASN A 32 9.27 -9.77 6.94
C ASN A 32 10.63 -10.47 6.80
N ASP A 33 11.20 -10.95 7.89
CA ASP A 33 12.49 -11.65 7.93
C ASP A 33 12.39 -13.09 8.48
N ALA A 34 11.19 -13.61 8.66
CA ALA A 34 10.95 -14.89 9.34
C ALA A 34 10.16 -15.89 8.49
N PHE A 35 10.38 -15.91 7.18
CA PHE A 35 9.76 -16.86 6.27
C PHE A 35 10.64 -17.04 5.02
N GLN A 36 10.32 -18.04 4.21
CA GLN A 36 10.90 -18.20 2.89
C GLN A 36 9.86 -17.79 1.83
N LEU A 37 10.33 -17.22 0.72
CA LEU A 37 9.41 -16.69 -0.31
C LEU A 37 8.45 -17.76 -0.83
N GLU A 38 8.88 -19.00 -0.94
CA GLU A 38 8.06 -20.11 -1.40
C GLU A 38 6.88 -20.42 -0.50
N GLU A 39 6.96 -20.08 0.79
CA GLU A 39 5.85 -20.26 1.73
C GLU A 39 4.61 -19.44 1.36
N LEU A 40 4.79 -18.35 0.60
CA LEU A 40 3.69 -17.50 0.19
C LEU A 40 2.85 -18.11 -0.93
N GLU A 41 3.30 -19.16 -1.59
CA GLU A 41 2.56 -19.82 -2.67
C GLU A 41 1.18 -20.31 -2.24
N LYS A 42 1.04 -20.72 -0.99
CA LYS A 42 -0.22 -21.25 -0.46
C LYS A 42 -1.28 -20.20 -0.14
N PHE A 43 -0.93 -18.91 -0.22
CA PHE A 43 -1.86 -17.82 0.06
C PHE A 43 -2.45 -17.27 -1.23
N ASP A 44 -3.70 -16.79 -1.15
CA ASP A 44 -4.41 -16.22 -2.29
C ASP A 44 -4.10 -14.75 -2.48
N LYS A 45 -3.88 -14.02 -1.38
CA LYS A 45 -3.63 -12.57 -1.38
C LYS A 45 -2.54 -12.20 -0.39
N ILE A 46 -1.83 -11.11 -0.70
CA ILE A 46 -0.72 -10.60 0.11
C ILE A 46 -1.03 -9.17 0.52
N ILE A 47 -0.91 -8.88 1.83
CA ILE A 47 -0.96 -7.52 2.37
C ILE A 47 0.40 -7.21 2.96
N LEU A 48 0.94 -6.04 2.61
CA LEU A 48 2.21 -5.54 3.14
C LEU A 48 1.88 -4.50 4.19
N SER A 49 2.25 -4.75 5.45
CA SER A 49 1.87 -3.90 6.57
C SER A 49 2.64 -2.58 6.59
N PRO A 50 2.16 -1.59 7.35
CA PRO A 50 3.01 -0.48 7.75
C PRO A 50 4.26 -0.95 8.50
N GLY A 51 5.20 -0.07 8.74
CA GLY A 51 6.37 -0.36 9.52
C GLY A 51 7.34 0.81 9.57
N PRO A 52 8.36 0.72 10.44
CA PRO A 52 9.35 1.77 10.58
C PRO A 52 10.39 1.74 9.46
N GLY A 53 11.11 2.83 9.30
CA GLY A 53 12.23 2.93 8.37
C GLY A 53 11.82 3.05 6.92
N ILE A 54 12.63 2.49 6.05
CA ILE A 54 12.41 2.50 4.60
C ILE A 54 12.37 1.06 4.07
N PRO A 55 11.79 0.82 2.86
CA PRO A 55 11.60 -0.55 2.36
C PRO A 55 12.87 -1.37 2.24
N SER A 56 14.00 -0.77 1.88
CA SER A 56 15.28 -1.50 1.75
C SER A 56 15.78 -2.09 3.07
N GLU A 57 15.30 -1.57 4.21
CA GLU A 57 15.64 -2.05 5.55
C GLU A 57 14.64 -3.07 6.10
N ALA A 58 13.61 -3.41 5.32
CA ALA A 58 12.46 -4.19 5.78
C ALA A 58 12.54 -5.67 5.33
N GLY A 59 13.62 -6.35 5.61
CA GLY A 59 13.76 -7.79 5.34
C GLY A 59 13.47 -8.15 3.90
N LEU A 60 12.52 -9.06 3.68
CA LEU A 60 12.16 -9.57 2.36
C LEU A 60 11.07 -8.78 1.65
N LEU A 61 10.69 -7.60 2.16
CA LEU A 61 9.56 -6.83 1.65
C LEU A 61 9.64 -6.59 0.13
N LEU A 62 10.76 -6.09 -0.37
CA LEU A 62 10.93 -5.82 -1.80
C LEU A 62 10.91 -7.10 -2.64
N GLU A 63 11.52 -8.18 -2.13
CA GLU A 63 11.55 -9.48 -2.80
C GLU A 63 10.15 -10.08 -2.95
N VAL A 64 9.28 -9.89 -1.96
CA VAL A 64 7.89 -10.35 -2.03
C VAL A 64 7.19 -9.72 -3.22
N ILE A 65 7.32 -8.41 -3.38
CA ILE A 65 6.70 -7.68 -4.49
C ILE A 65 7.24 -8.18 -5.83
N LYS A 66 8.55 -8.30 -5.96
CA LYS A 66 9.20 -8.74 -7.21
C LYS A 66 8.82 -10.16 -7.57
N ARG A 67 8.71 -11.06 -6.58
CA ARG A 67 8.39 -12.46 -6.82
C ARG A 67 6.93 -12.66 -7.24
N TYR A 68 6.01 -11.94 -6.63
CA TYR A 68 4.58 -12.19 -6.78
C TYR A 68 3.83 -11.17 -7.63
N ALA A 69 4.52 -10.16 -8.18
CA ALA A 69 3.93 -9.21 -9.12
C ALA A 69 3.36 -9.95 -10.34
N GLY A 70 2.08 -9.72 -10.62
CA GLY A 70 1.37 -10.39 -11.71
C GLY A 70 0.91 -11.82 -11.39
N LYS A 71 1.24 -12.34 -10.21
CA LYS A 71 0.86 -13.70 -9.79
C LYS A 71 -0.21 -13.72 -8.71
N LYS A 72 -0.16 -12.77 -7.78
CA LYS A 72 -1.11 -12.66 -6.67
C LYS A 72 -1.50 -11.21 -6.45
N PRO A 73 -2.76 -10.95 -6.01
CA PRO A 73 -3.15 -9.60 -5.58
C PRO A 73 -2.29 -9.15 -4.40
N ILE A 74 -1.81 -7.90 -4.46
CA ILE A 74 -0.98 -7.28 -3.41
C ILE A 74 -1.57 -5.94 -3.02
N LEU A 75 -1.74 -5.73 -1.72
CA LEU A 75 -2.09 -4.43 -1.14
C LEU A 75 -0.96 -3.99 -0.21
N GLY A 76 -0.37 -2.84 -0.47
CA GLY A 76 0.64 -2.25 0.41
C GLY A 76 0.08 -1.08 1.20
N VAL A 77 0.34 -1.06 2.51
CA VAL A 77 -0.12 -0.01 3.41
C VAL A 77 1.10 0.72 3.98
N CYS A 78 1.15 2.02 3.81
CA CYS A 78 2.21 2.91 4.29
C CYS A 78 3.59 2.46 3.77
N LEU A 79 4.41 1.81 4.59
CA LEU A 79 5.70 1.26 4.16
C LEU A 79 5.51 0.28 2.99
N GLY A 80 4.44 -0.51 2.99
CA GLY A 80 4.13 -1.42 1.90
C GLY A 80 3.86 -0.72 0.58
N GLU A 81 3.16 0.42 0.61
CA GLU A 81 2.95 1.25 -0.59
C GLU A 81 4.26 1.83 -1.09
N GLN A 82 5.10 2.33 -0.19
CA GLN A 82 6.42 2.87 -0.53
C GLN A 82 7.30 1.79 -1.17
N ALA A 83 7.21 0.57 -0.67
CA ALA A 83 7.93 -0.57 -1.24
C ALA A 83 7.46 -0.89 -2.67
N ILE A 84 6.17 -0.77 -2.94
CA ILE A 84 5.63 -0.94 -4.30
C ILE A 84 6.24 0.13 -5.21
N GLY A 85 6.25 1.39 -4.78
CA GLY A 85 6.87 2.47 -5.54
C GLY A 85 8.32 2.18 -5.89
N GLU A 86 9.13 1.77 -4.92
CA GLU A 86 10.55 1.46 -5.14
C GLU A 86 10.76 0.20 -5.98
N ALA A 87 9.95 -0.84 -5.77
CA ALA A 87 10.09 -2.10 -6.51
C ALA A 87 9.94 -1.91 -8.02
N PHE A 88 9.16 -0.93 -8.43
CA PHE A 88 8.93 -0.62 -9.84
C PHE A 88 9.77 0.57 -10.36
N GLY A 89 10.77 1.00 -9.60
CA GLY A 89 11.77 1.97 -10.05
C GLY A 89 11.56 3.41 -9.57
N GLY A 90 10.59 3.63 -8.69
CA GLY A 90 10.34 4.95 -8.11
C GLY A 90 11.31 5.31 -7.01
N LYS A 91 11.19 6.55 -6.53
CA LYS A 91 12.01 7.10 -5.45
C LYS A 91 11.14 7.45 -4.26
N LEU A 92 11.74 7.52 -3.08
CA LEU A 92 11.10 8.05 -1.88
C LEU A 92 11.71 9.40 -1.53
N THR A 93 10.88 10.29 -1.02
CA THR A 93 11.30 11.60 -0.51
C THR A 93 11.01 11.67 0.98
N ASN A 94 12.01 12.11 1.76
CA ASN A 94 11.83 12.37 3.17
C ASN A 94 11.21 13.76 3.34
N LEU A 95 10.04 13.81 3.97
CA LEU A 95 9.32 15.07 4.16
C LEU A 95 9.95 15.89 5.28
N SER A 96 9.86 17.22 5.16
CA SER A 96 10.26 18.14 6.22
C SER A 96 9.34 18.08 7.44
N GLU A 97 8.08 17.66 7.23
CA GLU A 97 7.11 17.42 8.29
C GLU A 97 6.89 15.93 8.49
N VAL A 98 6.80 15.52 9.76
CA VAL A 98 6.42 14.16 10.12
C VAL A 98 4.92 14.15 10.44
N PHE A 99 4.16 13.30 9.73
CA PHE A 99 2.75 13.09 10.03
C PHE A 99 2.65 11.96 11.05
N HIS A 100 2.06 12.24 12.20
CA HIS A 100 1.91 11.25 13.27
C HIS A 100 0.52 11.35 13.89
N GLY A 101 -0.38 10.48 13.46
CA GLY A 101 -1.76 10.46 13.96
C GLY A 101 -2.62 11.62 13.49
N VAL A 102 -2.25 12.26 12.38
CA VAL A 102 -2.97 13.40 11.84
C VAL A 102 -4.03 12.91 10.85
N GLN A 103 -5.25 13.38 11.01
CA GLN A 103 -6.32 13.12 10.06
C GLN A 103 -6.37 14.24 9.02
N THR A 104 -6.19 13.91 7.75
CA THR A 104 -6.23 14.87 6.64
C THR A 104 -7.07 14.34 5.49
N PRO A 105 -7.69 15.21 4.68
CA PRO A 105 -8.43 14.77 3.51
C PRO A 105 -7.49 14.40 2.37
N ILE A 106 -7.87 13.38 1.61
CA ILE A 106 -7.24 13.02 0.34
C ILE A 106 -8.27 13.12 -0.77
N SER A 107 -7.79 13.41 -1.98
CA SER A 107 -8.62 13.44 -3.18
C SER A 107 -8.36 12.18 -4.00
N ILE A 108 -9.42 11.42 -4.25
CA ILE A 108 -9.37 10.21 -5.06
C ILE A 108 -9.57 10.57 -6.52
N LYS A 109 -8.66 10.15 -7.39
CA LYS A 109 -8.68 10.50 -8.82
C LYS A 109 -9.61 9.60 -9.62
N LYS A 110 -10.92 9.70 -9.39
CA LYS A 110 -11.92 8.89 -10.09
C LYS A 110 -12.18 9.35 -11.52
N ASN A 111 -12.19 10.66 -11.76
CA ASN A 111 -12.62 11.20 -13.05
C ASN A 111 -11.57 11.09 -14.16
N GLN A 112 -10.28 11.11 -13.81
CA GLN A 112 -9.21 10.97 -14.79
C GLN A 112 -9.16 9.59 -15.45
N LEU A 113 -9.64 8.57 -14.75
CA LEU A 113 -9.68 7.20 -15.26
C LEU A 113 -10.86 6.96 -16.19
N LYS A 114 -11.98 7.66 -15.97
CA LYS A 114 -13.18 7.56 -16.82
C LYS A 114 -12.96 8.12 -18.21
N ASP A 115 -12.25 9.23 -18.32
CA ASP A 115 -12.01 9.92 -19.61
C ASP A 115 -11.11 9.11 -20.54
N LYS A 116 -10.33 8.17 -19.99
CA LYS A 116 -9.45 7.29 -20.77
C LYS A 116 -10.04 5.92 -21.03
N GLY A 117 -11.31 5.69 -20.65
CA GLY A 117 -11.93 4.37 -20.71
C GLY A 117 -11.39 3.40 -19.67
N GLU A 118 -10.55 3.85 -18.76
CA GLU A 118 -10.00 3.06 -17.67
C GLU A 118 -10.97 3.04 -16.49
N LYS A 119 -10.99 1.92 -15.78
CA LYS A 119 -11.81 1.81 -14.57
C LYS A 119 -11.11 2.52 -13.41
N THR A 120 -11.90 3.24 -12.61
CA THR A 120 -11.44 3.74 -11.31
C THR A 120 -10.89 2.56 -10.50
N ASP A 121 -9.85 2.80 -9.70
CA ASP A 121 -9.32 1.77 -8.82
C ASP A 121 -10.45 1.21 -7.94
N TYR A 122 -10.70 -0.09 -8.07
CA TYR A 122 -11.85 -0.74 -7.42
C TYR A 122 -11.76 -0.69 -5.88
N ILE A 123 -10.57 -0.52 -5.31
CA ILE A 123 -10.43 -0.42 -3.84
C ILE A 123 -11.12 0.82 -3.28
N PHE A 124 -11.42 1.80 -4.13
CA PHE A 124 -12.13 3.03 -3.73
C PHE A 124 -13.60 3.03 -4.15
N ASN A 125 -14.13 1.92 -4.64
CA ASN A 125 -15.54 1.84 -5.01
C ASN A 125 -16.43 2.14 -3.81
N GLY A 126 -17.42 3.01 -4.03
CA GLY A 126 -18.36 3.40 -2.99
C GLY A 126 -17.89 4.51 -2.07
N LEU A 127 -16.64 4.97 -2.22
CA LEU A 127 -16.13 6.09 -1.43
C LEU A 127 -16.39 7.42 -2.16
N PRO A 128 -16.57 8.54 -1.41
CA PRO A 128 -16.66 9.86 -2.03
C PRO A 128 -15.29 10.26 -2.63
N ASP A 129 -15.31 11.33 -3.44
CA ASP A 129 -14.09 11.84 -4.09
C ASP A 129 -13.07 12.40 -3.11
N GLU A 130 -13.51 12.85 -1.95
CA GLU A 130 -12.65 13.32 -0.87
C GLU A 130 -12.95 12.53 0.40
N VAL A 131 -11.90 11.99 1.03
CA VAL A 131 -12.02 11.13 2.20
C VAL A 131 -11.00 11.56 3.26
N PRO A 132 -11.41 11.72 4.54
CA PRO A 132 -10.43 11.92 5.62
C PRO A 132 -9.70 10.62 5.92
N VAL A 133 -8.39 10.69 6.11
CA VAL A 133 -7.55 9.52 6.38
C VAL A 133 -6.54 9.82 7.48
N GLY A 134 -6.15 8.79 8.23
CA GLY A 134 -5.10 8.89 9.24
C GLY A 134 -3.72 8.71 8.60
N ARG A 135 -2.78 9.59 8.95
CA ARG A 135 -1.43 9.61 8.39
C ARG A 135 -0.39 9.41 9.48
N TYR A 136 0.56 8.51 9.23
CA TYR A 136 1.68 8.19 10.13
C TYR A 136 2.91 7.95 9.26
N HIS A 137 3.47 9.02 8.64
CA HIS A 137 4.62 8.85 7.78
C HIS A 137 5.48 10.11 7.70
N SER A 138 6.77 9.91 7.44
CA SER A 138 7.72 10.97 7.12
C SER A 138 8.33 10.79 5.73
N TRP A 139 8.05 9.69 5.07
CA TRP A 139 8.47 9.41 3.71
C TRP A 139 7.26 9.27 2.80
N VAL A 140 7.45 9.57 1.52
CA VAL A 140 6.40 9.48 0.50
C VAL A 140 7.04 9.07 -0.83
N VAL A 141 6.26 8.39 -1.67
CA VAL A 141 6.71 8.09 -3.05
C VAL A 141 6.77 9.42 -3.82
N ASP A 142 7.94 9.70 -4.41
CA ASP A 142 8.16 10.94 -5.13
C ASP A 142 7.39 10.96 -6.46
N THR A 143 6.81 12.11 -6.79
CA THR A 143 6.17 12.32 -8.10
C THR A 143 7.21 12.49 -9.19
N ASP A 144 8.42 12.96 -8.86
CA ASP A 144 9.54 13.04 -9.79
C ASP A 144 10.09 11.64 -10.05
N GLY A 145 10.18 11.25 -11.31
CA GLY A 145 10.61 9.91 -11.68
C GLY A 145 9.61 8.82 -11.30
N PHE A 146 8.33 9.16 -11.16
CA PHE A 146 7.29 8.19 -10.83
C PHE A 146 7.21 7.11 -11.91
N PRO A 147 7.15 5.80 -11.55
CA PRO A 147 7.18 4.71 -12.52
C PRO A 147 6.02 4.78 -13.53
N GLU A 148 6.31 4.57 -14.80
CA GLU A 148 5.29 4.59 -15.86
C GLU A 148 4.27 3.46 -15.73
N CYS A 149 4.66 2.32 -15.14
CA CYS A 149 3.75 1.19 -14.96
C CYS A 149 2.80 1.37 -13.77
N LEU A 150 2.98 2.42 -12.98
CA LEU A 150 2.11 2.75 -11.86
C LEU A 150 1.27 3.99 -12.16
N GLU A 151 0.13 4.08 -11.50
CA GLU A 151 -0.75 5.25 -11.55
C GLU A 151 -0.96 5.80 -10.15
N ILE A 152 -0.96 7.12 -10.01
CA ILE A 152 -1.33 7.79 -8.78
C ILE A 152 -2.87 7.82 -8.73
N THR A 153 -3.46 7.22 -7.71
CA THR A 153 -4.92 7.09 -7.58
C THR A 153 -5.51 8.00 -6.51
N ALA A 154 -4.69 8.55 -5.63
CA ALA A 154 -5.12 9.56 -4.66
C ALA A 154 -3.97 10.46 -4.29
N VAL A 155 -4.28 11.73 -3.97
CA VAL A 155 -3.29 12.73 -3.55
C VAL A 155 -3.76 13.46 -2.31
N SER A 156 -2.82 13.97 -1.51
CA SER A 156 -3.11 14.86 -0.38
C SER A 156 -3.36 16.28 -0.87
N GLN A 157 -3.76 17.17 0.04
CA GLN A 157 -3.94 18.59 -0.27
C GLN A 157 -2.63 19.23 -0.74
N GLU A 158 -1.48 18.74 -0.25
CA GLU A 158 -0.15 19.21 -0.64
C GLU A 158 0.32 18.63 -1.98
N GLY A 159 -0.44 17.72 -2.58
CA GLY A 159 -0.09 17.06 -3.84
C GLY A 159 0.78 15.82 -3.69
N LEU A 160 0.92 15.29 -2.48
CA LEU A 160 1.70 14.08 -2.22
C LEU A 160 0.94 12.82 -2.64
N VAL A 161 1.67 11.81 -3.09
CA VAL A 161 1.08 10.51 -3.45
C VAL A 161 0.52 9.85 -2.20
N MET A 162 -0.79 9.62 -2.20
CA MET A 162 -1.48 8.97 -1.09
C MET A 162 -2.02 7.60 -1.44
N ALA A 163 -2.13 7.30 -2.73
CA ALA A 163 -2.44 5.96 -3.21
C ALA A 163 -1.92 5.78 -4.63
N LEU A 164 -1.60 4.54 -4.97
CA LEU A 164 -1.13 4.17 -6.30
C LEU A 164 -1.63 2.77 -6.66
N LYS A 165 -1.58 2.45 -7.94
CA LYS A 165 -1.86 1.09 -8.42
C LYS A 165 -0.97 0.75 -9.61
N HIS A 166 -0.78 -0.54 -9.86
CA HIS A 166 -0.16 -1.00 -11.10
C HIS A 166 -1.19 -0.94 -12.23
N LYS A 167 -0.77 -0.56 -13.42
CA LYS A 167 -1.66 -0.43 -14.58
C LYS A 167 -2.19 -1.78 -15.09
N GLU A 168 -1.39 -2.84 -14.94
CA GLU A 168 -1.74 -4.18 -15.46
C GLU A 168 -2.01 -5.20 -14.35
N TYR A 169 -1.22 -5.20 -13.27
CA TYR A 169 -1.32 -6.18 -12.20
C TYR A 169 -2.28 -5.69 -11.10
N ASP A 170 -2.84 -6.64 -10.37
CA ASP A 170 -3.72 -6.36 -9.22
C ASP A 170 -2.86 -6.01 -8.00
N ILE A 171 -2.17 -4.87 -8.09
CA ILE A 171 -1.28 -4.35 -7.05
C ILE A 171 -1.74 -2.93 -6.72
N HIS A 172 -2.01 -2.69 -5.45
CA HIS A 172 -2.51 -1.41 -4.94
C HIS A 172 -1.73 -0.99 -3.72
N GLY A 173 -1.54 0.31 -3.56
CA GLY A 173 -0.86 0.87 -2.39
C GLY A 173 -1.62 2.07 -1.84
N ILE A 174 -1.65 2.18 -0.52
CA ILE A 174 -2.22 3.32 0.19
C ILE A 174 -1.19 3.81 1.22
N GLN A 175 -0.97 5.14 1.27
CA GLN A 175 -0.02 5.73 2.21
C GLN A 175 -0.62 5.89 3.61
N PHE A 176 -1.93 5.99 3.70
CA PHE A 176 -2.64 6.19 4.95
C PHE A 176 -2.93 4.85 5.66
N HIS A 177 -3.34 4.95 6.92
CA HIS A 177 -3.65 3.79 7.77
C HIS A 177 -5.15 3.60 7.87
N PRO A 178 -5.75 2.62 7.15
CA PRO A 178 -7.19 2.37 7.24
C PRO A 178 -7.58 1.77 8.59
N GLU A 179 -6.65 1.14 9.30
CA GLU A 179 -6.88 0.49 10.58
C GLU A 179 -6.90 1.45 11.77
N SER A 180 -6.53 2.71 11.57
CA SER A 180 -6.38 3.69 12.65
C SER A 180 -7.41 4.82 12.62
N VAL A 181 -8.56 4.59 12.06
CA VAL A 181 -9.63 5.60 11.98
C VAL A 181 -10.43 5.63 13.28
#